data_d65ff7f7b7b681bee8b5a46aa3ea0b6e
#
_entry.id   d65ff7f7b7b681bee8b5a46aa3ea0b6e
#
_cell.length_a   1.000
_cell.length_b   1.000
_cell.length_c   1.000
_cell.angle_alpha   90.00
_cell.angle_beta   90.00
_cell.angle_gamma   90.00
#
_symmetry.space_group_name_H-M   'P 1'
#
loop_
_entity.id
_entity.type
_entity.pdbx_description
1 polymer ?
#
loop_
_entity_poly.entity_id
_entity_poly.type
_entity_poly.pdbx_seq_one_letter_code
_entity_poly.pdbx_strand_id
1 'polypeptide(L)'
;MEIREYKTYNESEILRLYRSVGWTAYTDCPDALRKGFRNSMLTLAAYEGNQLLGISRTVGDGHTIVFVQDILVFPEHQRKGIGSALLQTILSRYSHVRQIQLATDNTPKTIAFYKSMGFCEFSKIGCCGFMKESCD
;
A
#
# COMPACT_ATOMS: atom_id res chain seq x y z
N MET A 1 1.24 1.76 19.13
CA MET A 1 0.93 1.28 17.78
C MET A 1 1.74 0.02 17.49
N GLU A 2 1.11 -0.96 16.89
CA GLU A 2 1.74 -2.23 16.54
C GLU A 2 1.52 -2.51 15.06
N ILE A 3 2.55 -3.00 14.35
CA ILE A 3 2.44 -3.44 12.96
C ILE A 3 2.59 -4.96 12.94
N ARG A 4 1.63 -5.64 12.29
CA ARG A 4 1.63 -7.08 12.17
C ARG A 4 1.01 -7.51 10.83
N GLU A 5 1.22 -8.77 10.46
CA GLU A 5 0.61 -9.30 9.24
C GLU A 5 -0.91 -9.34 9.36
N TYR A 6 -1.58 -8.93 8.29
CA TYR A 6 -3.04 -8.96 8.19
C TYR A 6 -3.47 -10.29 7.57
N LYS A 7 -3.68 -11.28 8.42
CA LYS A 7 -3.88 -12.67 7.98
C LYS A 7 -5.33 -13.05 7.78
N THR A 8 -6.26 -12.40 8.47
CA THR A 8 -7.69 -12.71 8.40
C THR A 8 -8.43 -11.52 7.81
N TYR A 9 -8.95 -11.70 6.60
CA TYR A 9 -9.68 -10.66 5.90
C TYR A 9 -11.01 -10.35 6.60
N ASN A 10 -11.20 -9.08 6.95
CA ASN A 10 -12.45 -8.58 7.51
C ASN A 10 -13.02 -7.57 6.52
N GLU A 11 -14.04 -7.99 5.77
CA GLU A 11 -14.58 -7.18 4.67
C GLU A 11 -15.11 -5.84 5.16
N SER A 12 -15.87 -5.83 6.24
CA SER A 12 -16.45 -4.61 6.79
C SER A 12 -15.36 -3.56 7.10
N GLU A 13 -14.30 -3.98 7.76
CA GLU A 13 -13.18 -3.14 8.16
C GLU A 13 -12.42 -2.62 6.94
N ILE A 14 -12.13 -3.49 5.99
CA ILE A 14 -11.38 -3.13 4.78
C ILE A 14 -12.19 -2.19 3.88
N LEU A 15 -13.47 -2.49 3.65
CA LEU A 15 -14.31 -1.60 2.85
C LEU A 15 -14.44 -0.23 3.51
N ARG A 16 -14.55 -0.17 4.83
CA ARG A 16 -14.59 1.11 5.56
C ARG A 16 -13.30 1.89 5.33
N LEU A 17 -12.13 1.23 5.40
CA LEU A 17 -10.85 1.88 5.18
C LEU A 17 -10.74 2.45 3.76
N TYR A 18 -11.03 1.63 2.75
CA TYR A 18 -10.94 2.07 1.35
C TYR A 18 -11.91 3.20 1.03
N ARG A 19 -13.13 3.12 1.56
CA ARG A 19 -14.13 4.21 1.40
C ARG A 19 -13.66 5.50 2.06
N SER A 20 -13.02 5.38 3.22
CA SER A 20 -12.59 6.56 3.99
C SER A 20 -11.56 7.41 3.24
N VAL A 21 -10.79 6.82 2.33
CA VAL A 21 -9.81 7.52 1.50
C VAL A 21 -10.30 7.76 0.08
N GLY A 22 -11.56 7.42 -0.22
CA GLY A 22 -12.19 7.71 -1.52
C GLY A 22 -11.84 6.74 -2.64
N TRP A 23 -11.31 5.57 -2.33
CA TRP A 23 -10.91 4.59 -3.34
C TRP A 23 -12.10 3.68 -3.69
N THR A 24 -13.12 4.27 -4.31
CA THR A 24 -14.39 3.62 -4.59
C THR A 24 -14.33 2.57 -5.69
N ALA A 25 -13.35 2.65 -6.59
CA ALA A 25 -13.17 1.62 -7.61
C ALA A 25 -12.97 0.24 -6.97
N TYR A 26 -12.31 0.18 -5.83
CA TYR A 26 -12.16 -1.07 -5.08
C TYR A 26 -13.42 -1.47 -4.35
N THR A 27 -14.10 -0.52 -3.70
CA THR A 27 -15.28 -0.82 -2.88
C THR A 27 -16.51 -1.13 -3.72
N ASP A 28 -16.53 -0.69 -4.98
CA ASP A 28 -17.58 -1.05 -5.93
C ASP A 28 -17.47 -2.50 -6.41
N CYS A 29 -16.32 -3.13 -6.21
CA CYS A 29 -16.06 -4.52 -6.57
C CYS A 29 -15.49 -5.30 -5.37
N PRO A 30 -16.29 -5.49 -4.31
CA PRO A 30 -15.77 -6.08 -3.06
C PRO A 30 -15.22 -7.49 -3.22
N ASP A 31 -15.75 -8.26 -4.18
CA ASP A 31 -15.27 -9.61 -4.46
C ASP A 31 -13.84 -9.60 -5.03
N ALA A 32 -13.59 -8.68 -5.97
CA ALA A 32 -12.26 -8.53 -6.56
C ALA A 32 -11.25 -8.08 -5.51
N LEU A 33 -11.65 -7.16 -4.64
CA LEU A 33 -10.78 -6.69 -3.55
C LEU A 33 -10.44 -7.83 -2.58
N ARG A 34 -11.42 -8.62 -2.19
CA ARG A 34 -11.20 -9.78 -1.30
C ARG A 34 -10.23 -10.77 -1.92
N LYS A 35 -10.41 -11.08 -3.21
CA LYS A 35 -9.51 -11.98 -3.94
C LYS A 35 -8.11 -11.39 -4.08
N GLY A 36 -8.03 -10.08 -4.27
CA GLY A 36 -6.76 -9.36 -4.30
C GLY A 36 -5.99 -9.48 -3.00
N PHE A 37 -6.66 -9.33 -1.87
CA PHE A 37 -6.03 -9.52 -0.56
C PHE A 37 -5.53 -10.95 -0.39
N ARG A 38 -6.36 -11.93 -0.76
CA ARG A 38 -5.98 -13.35 -0.67
C ARG A 38 -4.72 -13.68 -1.47
N ASN A 39 -4.56 -13.04 -2.61
CA ASN A 39 -3.45 -13.31 -3.53
C ASN A 39 -2.31 -12.31 -3.39
N SER A 40 -2.35 -11.43 -2.42
CA SER A 40 -1.25 -10.52 -2.14
C SER A 40 -0.09 -11.29 -1.53
N MET A 41 1.13 -10.80 -1.79
CA MET A 41 2.33 -11.43 -1.24
C MET A 41 2.44 -11.19 0.26
N LEU A 42 2.22 -9.96 0.69
CA LEU A 42 2.25 -9.57 2.10
C LEU A 42 1.28 -8.42 2.31
N THR A 43 0.43 -8.54 3.31
CA THR A 43 -0.39 -7.42 3.79
C THR A 43 -0.03 -7.17 5.24
N LEU A 44 0.34 -5.92 5.54
CA LEU A 44 0.64 -5.47 6.90
C LEU A 44 -0.48 -4.56 7.37
N ALA A 45 -0.75 -4.62 8.67
CA ALA A 45 -1.73 -3.76 9.30
C ALA A 45 -1.13 -3.08 10.52
N ALA A 46 -1.48 -1.82 10.71
CA ALA A 46 -1.13 -1.06 11.89
C ALA A 46 -2.34 -1.01 12.82
N TYR A 47 -2.12 -1.31 14.09
CA TYR A 47 -3.16 -1.38 15.10
C TYR A 47 -2.82 -0.53 16.31
N GLU A 48 -3.85 0.02 16.92
CA GLU A 48 -3.82 0.51 18.29
C GLU A 48 -4.80 -0.37 19.08
N GLY A 49 -4.27 -1.27 19.90
CA GLY A 49 -5.11 -2.31 20.49
C GLY A 49 -5.72 -3.19 19.42
N ASN A 50 -7.05 -3.23 19.37
CA ASN A 50 -7.79 -3.96 18.34
C ASN A 50 -8.29 -3.06 17.20
N GLN A 51 -7.97 -1.77 17.24
CA GLN A 51 -8.41 -0.82 16.23
C GLN A 51 -7.44 -0.79 15.07
N LEU A 52 -7.94 -1.05 13.87
CA LEU A 52 -7.18 -0.92 12.65
C LEU A 52 -6.95 0.56 12.34
N LEU A 53 -5.71 0.93 12.11
CA LEU A 53 -5.33 2.31 11.76
C LEU A 53 -5.03 2.46 10.28
N GLY A 54 -4.49 1.43 9.66
CA GLY A 54 -4.13 1.45 8.25
C GLY A 54 -3.53 0.12 7.82
N ILE A 55 -3.32 -0.01 6.50
CA ILE A 55 -2.72 -1.21 5.91
C ILE A 55 -1.69 -0.84 4.83
N SER A 56 -0.82 -1.78 4.53
CA SER A 56 -0.06 -1.78 3.29
C SER A 56 -0.17 -3.16 2.66
N ARG A 57 -0.24 -3.19 1.32
CA ARG A 57 -0.43 -4.42 0.57
C ARG A 57 0.59 -4.49 -0.54
N THR A 58 1.26 -5.64 -0.68
CA THR A 58 2.30 -5.84 -1.67
C THR A 58 2.02 -7.05 -2.56
N VAL A 59 2.47 -6.97 -3.80
CA VAL A 59 2.47 -8.07 -4.75
C VAL A 59 3.86 -8.18 -5.37
N GLY A 60 4.21 -9.35 -5.89
CA GLY A 60 5.50 -9.58 -6.51
C GLY A 60 6.02 -10.97 -6.21
N ASP A 61 7.26 -11.25 -6.60
CA ASP A 61 7.88 -12.54 -6.33
C ASP A 61 8.69 -12.56 -5.01
N GLY A 62 8.95 -11.40 -4.43
CA GLY A 62 9.71 -11.31 -3.18
C GLY A 62 11.20 -11.52 -3.32
N HIS A 63 11.71 -11.66 -4.54
CA HIS A 63 13.12 -11.92 -4.83
C HIS A 63 13.71 -10.91 -5.80
N THR A 64 13.03 -10.66 -6.91
CA THR A 64 13.47 -9.69 -7.92
C THR A 64 12.65 -8.42 -7.87
N ILE A 65 11.39 -8.52 -7.46
CA ILE A 65 10.46 -7.39 -7.43
C ILE A 65 9.45 -7.51 -6.29
N VAL A 66 9.19 -6.37 -5.70
CA VAL A 66 8.05 -6.13 -4.81
C VAL A 66 7.35 -4.87 -5.31
N PHE A 67 6.05 -4.96 -5.56
CA PHE A 67 5.23 -3.81 -5.90
C PHE A 67 4.35 -3.47 -4.72
N VAL A 68 4.50 -2.24 -4.20
CA VAL A 68 3.65 -1.75 -3.11
C VAL A 68 2.37 -1.25 -3.75
N GLN A 69 1.32 -2.06 -3.65
CA GLN A 69 0.06 -1.77 -4.31
C GLN A 69 -0.75 -0.72 -3.56
N ASP A 70 -0.84 -0.86 -2.25
CA ASP A 70 -1.65 0.02 -1.41
C ASP A 70 -0.92 0.39 -0.13
N ILE A 71 -1.01 1.67 0.25
CA ILE A 71 -0.74 2.14 1.61
C ILE A 71 -1.89 3.06 1.96
N LEU A 72 -2.71 2.65 2.91
CA LEU A 72 -3.90 3.38 3.31
C LEU A 72 -3.91 3.57 4.82
N VAL A 73 -4.22 4.79 5.25
CA VAL A 73 -4.39 5.11 6.67
C VAL A 73 -5.72 5.84 6.82
N PHE A 74 -6.52 5.47 7.80
CA PHE A 74 -7.76 6.19 8.09
C PHE A 74 -7.47 7.68 8.25
N PRO A 75 -8.31 8.57 7.68
CA PRO A 75 -8.03 10.00 7.72
C PRO A 75 -7.76 10.56 9.11
N GLU A 76 -8.47 10.09 10.13
CA GLU A 76 -8.30 10.54 11.51
C GLU A 76 -6.96 10.13 12.13
N HIS A 77 -6.25 9.20 11.49
CA HIS A 77 -4.95 8.72 11.97
C HIS A 77 -3.79 9.11 11.06
N GLN A 78 -4.05 9.89 10.02
CA GLN A 78 -2.99 10.38 9.12
C GLN A 78 -2.10 11.41 9.82
N ARG A 79 -0.91 11.61 9.28
CA ARG A 79 0.12 12.55 9.80
C ARG A 79 0.66 12.17 11.18
N LYS A 80 0.57 10.89 11.53
CA LYS A 80 1.12 10.36 12.78
C LYS A 80 2.25 9.36 12.54
N GLY A 81 2.75 9.28 11.31
CA GLY A 81 3.85 8.39 10.95
C GLY A 81 3.45 6.94 10.69
N ILE A 82 2.16 6.63 10.58
CA ILE A 82 1.69 5.25 10.37
C ILE A 82 2.07 4.76 8.98
N GLY A 83 1.83 5.57 7.95
CA GLY A 83 2.22 5.21 6.58
C GLY A 83 3.72 4.99 6.44
N SER A 84 4.52 5.85 7.07
CA SER A 84 5.97 5.69 7.10
C SER A 84 6.39 4.40 7.78
N ALA A 85 5.76 4.05 8.90
CA ALA A 85 6.08 2.83 9.64
C ALA A 85 5.72 1.58 8.84
N LEU A 86 4.58 1.59 8.15
CA LEU A 86 4.18 0.49 7.27
C LEU A 86 5.19 0.32 6.12
N LEU A 87 5.56 1.41 5.47
CA LEU A 87 6.52 1.36 4.36
C LEU A 87 7.90 0.94 4.83
N GLN A 88 8.37 1.45 5.97
CA GLN A 88 9.65 1.04 6.55
C GLN A 88 9.69 -0.46 6.84
N THR A 89 8.60 -1.02 7.33
CA THR A 89 8.51 -2.45 7.59
C THR A 89 8.65 -3.25 6.30
N ILE A 90 8.01 -2.80 5.20
CA ILE A 90 8.16 -3.43 3.88
C ILE A 90 9.63 -3.34 3.43
N LEU A 91 10.22 -2.17 3.48
CA LEU A 91 11.59 -1.95 3.01
C LEU A 91 12.59 -2.79 3.79
N SER A 92 12.38 -2.93 5.08
CA SER A 92 13.21 -3.75 5.95
C SER A 92 13.07 -5.24 5.63
N ARG A 93 11.83 -5.71 5.48
CA ARG A 93 11.55 -7.11 5.17
C ARG A 93 12.12 -7.54 3.82
N TYR A 94 12.08 -6.66 2.84
CA TYR A 94 12.50 -6.95 1.47
C TYR A 94 13.78 -6.24 1.07
N SER A 95 14.67 -5.99 2.01
CA SER A 95 15.94 -5.29 1.76
C SER A 95 16.85 -6.00 0.75
N HIS A 96 16.65 -7.30 0.56
CA HIS A 96 17.41 -8.12 -0.39
C HIS A 96 16.84 -8.11 -1.82
N VAL A 97 15.64 -7.56 -2.00
CA VAL A 97 14.94 -7.58 -3.29
C VAL A 97 15.54 -6.51 -4.21
N ARG A 98 15.76 -6.88 -5.47
CA ARG A 98 16.39 -6.00 -6.44
C ARG A 98 15.60 -4.71 -6.70
N GLN A 99 14.27 -4.81 -6.82
CA GLN A 99 13.44 -3.66 -7.13
C GLN A 99 12.21 -3.61 -6.24
N ILE A 100 12.00 -2.48 -5.60
CA ILE A 100 10.76 -2.18 -4.89
C ILE A 100 10.14 -0.99 -5.61
N GLN A 101 8.94 -1.17 -6.16
CA GLN A 101 8.26 -0.21 -7.01
C GLN A 101 6.88 0.11 -6.48
N LEU A 102 6.37 1.26 -6.87
CA LEU A 102 4.99 1.65 -6.61
C LEU A 102 4.55 2.70 -7.63
N ALA A 103 3.24 2.88 -7.72
CA ALA A 103 2.62 3.99 -8.42
C ALA A 103 1.79 4.77 -7.42
N THR A 104 1.71 6.07 -7.56
CA THR A 104 1.00 6.93 -6.62
C THR A 104 0.44 8.16 -7.33
N ASP A 105 -0.35 8.95 -6.61
CA ASP A 105 -0.88 10.20 -7.13
C ASP A 105 0.25 11.17 -7.48
N ASN A 106 0.09 11.86 -8.59
CA ASN A 106 1.07 12.83 -9.04
C ASN A 106 0.83 14.18 -8.35
N THR A 107 1.10 14.23 -7.05
CA THR A 107 0.99 15.45 -6.25
C THR A 107 2.32 15.74 -5.56
N PRO A 108 2.65 17.02 -5.33
CA PRO A 108 3.90 17.37 -4.64
C PRO A 108 4.06 16.71 -3.28
N LYS A 109 2.97 16.60 -2.53
CA LYS A 109 2.97 16.01 -1.19
C LYS A 109 3.33 14.53 -1.23
N THR A 110 2.70 13.78 -2.12
CA THR A 110 2.91 12.34 -2.23
C THR A 110 4.31 12.04 -2.77
N ILE A 111 4.74 12.79 -3.77
CA ILE A 111 6.08 12.67 -4.33
C ILE A 111 7.13 12.93 -3.25
N ALA A 112 6.96 13.99 -2.46
CA ALA A 112 7.89 14.32 -1.38
C ALA A 112 7.96 13.21 -0.33
N PHE A 113 6.82 12.60 0.00
CA PHE A 113 6.77 11.49 0.95
C PHE A 113 7.64 10.32 0.48
N TYR A 114 7.44 9.87 -0.76
CA TYR A 114 8.20 8.72 -1.25
C TYR A 114 9.68 9.04 -1.45
N LYS A 115 10.01 10.25 -1.86
CA LYS A 115 11.41 10.68 -1.93
C LYS A 115 12.07 10.64 -0.55
N SER A 116 11.36 11.07 0.49
CA SER A 116 11.88 11.04 1.86
C SER A 116 12.12 9.61 2.36
N MET A 117 11.46 8.63 1.76
CA MET A 117 11.61 7.22 2.09
C MET A 117 12.65 6.50 1.22
N GLY A 118 13.37 7.25 0.38
CA GLY A 118 14.46 6.71 -0.43
C GLY A 118 14.08 6.30 -1.84
N PHE A 119 12.87 6.60 -2.29
CA PHE A 119 12.43 6.32 -3.66
C PHE A 119 12.80 7.45 -4.59
N CYS A 120 12.95 7.14 -5.87
CA CYS A 120 13.07 8.14 -6.92
C CYS A 120 12.06 7.85 -8.03
N GLU A 121 11.64 8.89 -8.73
CA GLU A 121 10.73 8.74 -9.86
C GLU A 121 11.42 7.98 -11.00
N PHE A 122 10.67 7.17 -11.75
CA PHE A 122 11.21 6.40 -12.87
C PHE A 122 11.97 7.27 -13.86
N SER A 123 11.50 8.49 -14.14
CA SER A 123 12.14 9.39 -15.09
C SER A 123 13.58 9.77 -14.67
N LYS A 124 13.87 9.74 -13.37
CA LYS A 124 15.20 10.10 -12.85
C LYS A 124 16.23 8.98 -13.07
N ILE A 125 15.78 7.78 -13.37
CA ILE A 125 16.65 6.62 -13.61
C ILE A 125 16.48 6.07 -15.04
N GLY A 126 16.00 6.90 -15.96
CA GLY A 126 15.89 6.54 -17.36
C GLY A 126 14.73 5.64 -17.73
N CYS A 127 13.71 5.55 -16.86
CA CYS A 127 12.54 4.71 -17.05
C CYS A 127 11.27 5.55 -17.04
N CYS A 128 10.16 4.97 -17.48
CA CYS A 128 8.84 5.56 -17.32
C CYS A 128 7.81 4.45 -17.07
N GLY A 129 6.71 4.81 -16.46
CA GLY A 129 5.64 3.87 -16.15
C GLY A 129 4.51 3.93 -17.17
N PHE A 130 3.86 2.79 -17.41
CA PHE A 130 2.67 2.72 -18.25
C PHE A 130 1.59 1.93 -17.52
N MET A 131 0.35 2.33 -17.74
CA MET A 131 -0.81 1.64 -17.20
C MET A 131 -1.83 1.44 -18.30
N LYS A 132 -2.39 0.23 -18.39
CA LYS A 132 -3.55 -0.02 -19.21
C LYS A 132 -4.75 -0.13 -18.30
N GLU A 133 -5.69 0.79 -18.40
CA GLU A 133 -6.91 0.76 -17.62
C GLU A 133 -7.99 -0.06 -18.28
N SER A 134 -8.81 -0.71 -17.47
CA SER A 134 -10.04 -1.33 -17.94
C SER A 134 -11.08 -0.23 -18.18
N CYS A 135 -11.72 -0.25 -19.34
CA CYS A 135 -12.69 0.76 -19.76
C CYS A 135 -14.14 0.29 -19.65
N ASP A 136 -14.44 -0.57 -18.74
CA ASP A 136 -15.80 -1.14 -18.56
C ASP A 136 -16.73 -0.19 -17.88
#